data_8f3bf20146ed6125dca1a87afccdb90a
#
_entry.id   8f3bf20146ed6125dca1a87afccdb90a
#
_cell.length_a   1.000
_cell.length_b   1.000
_cell.length_c   1.000
_cell.angle_alpha   90.00
_cell.angle_beta   90.00
_cell.angle_gamma   90.00
#
_symmetry.space_group_name_H-M   'P 1'
#
loop_
_entity.id
_entity.type
_entity.pdbx_description
1 polymer ?
#
loop_
_entity_poly.entity_id
_entity_poly.type
_entity_poly.pdbx_seq_one_letter_code
_entity_poly.pdbx_strand_id
1 'polypeptide(L)'
;PLNTNSLPILRVYLKMSVFSYRDGALFAENTAVSQLAQQFGTPLYIYSRAALENHYRAFDEAFASVPHQVCYAVKANSNLAVLNVLARLGAGFDIVSGGELARVLAAGGDASKVVFSGLGKQEAEIETALNVGIACFNVESAAEIHRINAVAVRLNKKARISLRVNPDVDAQTHPYISTGLKENKFGIAIEDALDVYLEAAQL
;
A
#
# COMPACT_ATOMS: atom_id res chain seq x y z
N PRO A 1 1.43 -9.11 -37.30
CA PRO A 1 1.04 -7.83 -36.71
C PRO A 1 -0.22 -8.06 -35.88
N LEU A 2 -0.09 -7.96 -34.56
CA LEU A 2 -1.24 -8.05 -33.64
C LEU A 2 -2.13 -6.84 -33.89
N ASN A 3 -3.39 -7.08 -34.20
CA ASN A 3 -4.37 -6.02 -34.40
C ASN A 3 -4.67 -5.34 -33.06
N THR A 4 -4.01 -4.23 -32.80
CA THR A 4 -4.12 -3.46 -31.55
C THR A 4 -5.46 -2.79 -31.32
N ASN A 5 -6.40 -2.88 -32.30
CA ASN A 5 -7.73 -2.28 -32.20
C ASN A 5 -8.76 -3.14 -31.44
N SER A 6 -8.42 -4.39 -31.13
CA SER A 6 -9.38 -5.36 -30.55
C SER A 6 -9.31 -5.52 -29.03
N LEU A 7 -8.37 -4.88 -28.34
CA LEU A 7 -8.21 -4.99 -26.89
C LEU A 7 -8.15 -3.60 -26.23
N PRO A 8 -9.25 -3.09 -25.68
CA PRO A 8 -9.30 -1.80 -24.99
C PRO A 8 -8.27 -1.71 -23.85
N ILE A 9 -7.99 -2.82 -23.16
CA ILE A 9 -6.98 -2.91 -22.10
C ILE A 9 -5.57 -2.63 -22.64
N LEU A 10 -5.21 -3.18 -23.81
CA LEU A 10 -3.87 -2.95 -24.40
C LEU A 10 -3.67 -1.48 -24.79
N ARG A 11 -4.74 -0.81 -25.21
CA ARG A 11 -4.73 0.62 -25.55
C ARG A 11 -4.53 1.52 -24.33
N VAL A 12 -5.04 1.13 -23.16
CA VAL A 12 -4.81 1.81 -21.89
C VAL A 12 -3.35 1.62 -21.47
N TYR A 13 -2.81 0.40 -21.56
CA TYR A 13 -1.40 0.11 -21.23
C TYR A 13 -0.40 0.88 -22.10
N LEU A 14 -0.64 0.94 -23.42
CA LEU A 14 0.23 1.68 -24.34
C LEU A 14 0.16 3.21 -24.13
N LYS A 15 -0.98 3.74 -23.68
CA LYS A 15 -1.11 5.15 -23.30
C LYS A 15 -0.44 5.49 -21.96
N MET A 16 -0.22 4.51 -21.09
CA MET A 16 0.38 4.70 -19.76
C MET A 16 1.89 4.51 -19.75
N SER A 17 2.49 3.99 -20.84
CA SER A 17 3.95 3.85 -20.92
C SER A 17 4.61 5.20 -21.09
N VAL A 18 5.28 5.64 -20.03
CA VAL A 18 6.05 6.88 -19.99
C VAL A 18 7.51 6.68 -20.39
N PHE A 19 7.91 5.42 -20.59
CA PHE A 19 9.20 5.05 -21.14
C PHE A 19 9.02 4.68 -22.61
N SER A 20 9.78 5.31 -23.50
CA SER A 20 9.67 5.09 -24.95
C SER A 20 11.02 5.21 -25.64
N TYR A 21 11.20 4.45 -26.73
CA TYR A 21 12.32 4.66 -27.63
C TYR A 21 11.99 5.72 -28.68
N ARG A 22 12.92 6.67 -28.88
CA ARG A 22 12.86 7.70 -29.93
C ARG A 22 14.23 7.73 -30.61
N ASP A 23 14.26 7.45 -31.91
CA ASP A 23 15.49 7.41 -32.71
C ASP A 23 16.61 6.56 -32.08
N GLY A 24 16.24 5.38 -31.55
CA GLY A 24 17.15 4.43 -30.91
C GLY A 24 17.56 4.79 -29.46
N ALA A 25 17.17 5.93 -28.92
CA ALA A 25 17.43 6.33 -27.54
C ALA A 25 16.22 6.10 -26.63
N LEU A 26 16.46 5.62 -25.40
CA LEU A 26 15.41 5.44 -24.39
C LEU A 26 15.14 6.76 -23.67
N PHE A 27 13.87 7.12 -23.57
CA PHE A 27 13.38 8.28 -22.83
C PHE A 27 12.51 7.86 -21.66
N ALA A 28 12.64 8.58 -20.54
CA ALA A 28 11.69 8.63 -19.45
C ALA A 28 10.91 9.95 -19.57
N GLU A 29 9.64 9.89 -19.90
CA GLU A 29 8.83 11.06 -20.29
C GLU A 29 9.49 11.82 -21.46
N ASN A 30 10.03 13.01 -21.20
CA ASN A 30 10.71 13.82 -22.21
C ASN A 30 12.23 13.91 -22.01
N THR A 31 12.79 13.15 -21.06
CA THR A 31 14.22 13.19 -20.75
C THR A 31 14.91 11.93 -21.22
N ALA A 32 15.99 12.05 -21.97
CA ALA A 32 16.79 10.89 -22.38
C ALA A 32 17.44 10.21 -21.17
N VAL A 33 17.28 8.88 -21.05
CA VAL A 33 17.85 8.11 -19.94
C VAL A 33 19.38 8.23 -19.89
N SER A 34 20.05 8.35 -21.05
CA SER A 34 21.48 8.59 -21.12
C SER A 34 21.91 9.91 -20.47
N GLN A 35 21.11 10.97 -20.59
CA GLN A 35 21.39 12.25 -19.89
C GLN A 35 21.27 12.10 -18.38
N LEU A 36 20.25 11.36 -17.91
CA LEU A 36 20.09 11.09 -16.48
C LEU A 36 21.26 10.27 -15.94
N ALA A 37 21.69 9.23 -16.68
CA ALA A 37 22.84 8.41 -16.31
C ALA A 37 24.15 9.23 -16.27
N GLN A 38 24.34 10.17 -17.20
CA GLN A 38 25.47 11.08 -17.21
C GLN A 38 25.48 12.04 -16.00
N GLN A 39 24.30 12.56 -15.65
CA GLN A 39 24.15 13.53 -14.57
C GLN A 39 24.25 12.90 -13.17
N PHE A 40 23.65 11.72 -12.98
CA PHE A 40 23.48 11.08 -11.66
C PHE A 40 24.35 9.84 -11.48
N GLY A 41 25.02 9.36 -12.52
CA GLY A 41 25.81 8.13 -12.49
C GLY A 41 24.95 6.86 -12.66
N THR A 42 25.61 5.72 -12.59
CA THR A 42 25.00 4.37 -12.61
C THR A 42 25.58 3.52 -11.50
N PRO A 43 24.81 2.58 -10.91
CA PRO A 43 23.42 2.21 -11.22
C PRO A 43 22.42 3.30 -10.83
N LEU A 44 21.32 3.45 -11.59
CA LEU A 44 20.32 4.48 -11.40
C LEU A 44 18.92 3.93 -11.52
N TYR A 45 18.05 4.21 -10.53
CA TYR A 45 16.61 3.98 -10.60
C TYR A 45 15.89 5.24 -11.05
N ILE A 46 15.04 5.12 -12.06
CA ILE A 46 14.28 6.22 -12.63
C ILE A 46 12.79 5.97 -12.42
N TYR A 47 12.10 6.89 -11.76
CA TYR A 47 10.66 6.87 -11.55
C TYR A 47 10.03 8.04 -12.29
N SER A 48 8.97 7.76 -13.07
CA SER A 48 8.20 8.78 -13.74
C SER A 48 7.09 9.28 -12.84
N ARG A 49 7.06 10.59 -12.64
CA ARG A 49 5.96 11.24 -11.92
C ARG A 49 4.64 11.07 -12.66
N ALA A 50 4.62 11.24 -13.98
CA ALA A 50 3.42 11.06 -14.78
C ALA A 50 2.85 9.65 -14.68
N ALA A 51 3.73 8.61 -14.62
CA ALA A 51 3.28 7.24 -14.41
C ALA A 51 2.60 7.06 -13.05
N LEU A 52 3.22 7.55 -11.96
CA LEU A 52 2.65 7.48 -10.62
C LEU A 52 1.27 8.14 -10.57
N GLU A 53 1.15 9.36 -11.09
CA GLU A 53 -0.10 10.12 -11.11
C GLU A 53 -1.17 9.42 -11.96
N ASN A 54 -0.83 8.95 -13.15
CA ASN A 54 -1.79 8.32 -14.06
C ASN A 54 -2.31 6.98 -13.51
N HIS A 55 -1.42 6.16 -12.92
CA HIS A 55 -1.84 4.89 -12.32
C HIS A 55 -2.74 5.10 -11.11
N TYR A 56 -2.42 6.07 -10.25
CA TYR A 56 -3.29 6.41 -9.13
C TYR A 56 -4.67 6.86 -9.61
N ARG A 57 -4.72 7.83 -10.53
CA ARG A 57 -6.00 8.34 -11.07
C ARG A 57 -6.81 7.26 -11.75
N ALA A 58 -6.19 6.34 -12.49
CA ALA A 58 -6.89 5.25 -13.14
C ALA A 58 -7.62 4.34 -12.15
N PHE A 59 -7.02 4.08 -10.98
CA PHE A 59 -7.69 3.35 -9.90
C PHE A 59 -8.80 4.16 -9.25
N ASP A 60 -8.51 5.40 -8.90
CA ASP A 60 -9.45 6.31 -8.25
C ASP A 60 -10.70 6.54 -9.11
N GLU A 61 -10.53 6.82 -10.40
CA GLU A 61 -11.61 7.01 -11.36
C GLU A 61 -12.43 5.74 -11.59
N ALA A 62 -11.79 4.55 -11.57
CA ALA A 62 -12.49 3.28 -11.75
C ALA A 62 -13.49 2.99 -10.63
N PHE A 63 -13.24 3.51 -9.42
CA PHE A 63 -14.11 3.37 -8.26
C PHE A 63 -14.96 4.60 -7.95
N ALA A 64 -14.96 5.64 -8.81
CA ALA A 64 -15.62 6.93 -8.55
C ALA A 64 -17.11 6.83 -8.25
N SER A 65 -17.80 5.74 -8.68
CA SER A 65 -19.22 5.52 -8.42
C SER A 65 -19.56 5.04 -7.01
N VAL A 66 -18.55 4.67 -6.19
CA VAL A 66 -18.72 4.17 -4.83
C VAL A 66 -17.77 4.87 -3.88
N PRO A 67 -18.13 5.03 -2.58
CA PRO A 67 -17.18 5.51 -1.57
C PRO A 67 -15.98 4.57 -1.52
N HIS A 68 -14.79 5.08 -1.76
CA HIS A 68 -13.56 4.29 -1.78
C HIS A 68 -12.35 5.11 -1.32
N GLN A 69 -11.25 4.41 -1.02
CA GLN A 69 -9.96 5.01 -0.76
C GLN A 69 -8.86 4.13 -1.35
N VAL A 70 -8.02 4.71 -2.19
CA VAL A 70 -6.84 4.02 -2.71
C VAL A 70 -5.69 4.20 -1.73
N CYS A 71 -5.20 3.09 -1.13
CA CYS A 71 -4.06 3.11 -0.22
C CYS A 71 -2.81 2.56 -0.91
N TYR A 72 -1.79 3.39 -1.01
CA TYR A 72 -0.51 2.97 -1.58
C TYR A 72 0.30 2.14 -0.58
N ALA A 73 0.74 0.94 -1.00
CA ALA A 73 1.59 0.07 -0.19
C ALA A 73 3.02 0.63 -0.12
N VAL A 74 3.40 1.23 1.01
CA VAL A 74 4.67 1.94 1.19
C VAL A 74 5.89 1.04 1.00
N LYS A 75 5.77 -0.25 1.36
CA LYS A 75 6.81 -1.26 1.14
C LYS A 75 7.27 -1.40 -0.32
N ALA A 76 6.45 -1.01 -1.29
CA ALA A 76 6.82 -1.05 -2.70
C ALA A 76 7.91 -0.03 -3.04
N ASN A 77 7.78 1.21 -2.51
CA ASN A 77 8.80 2.24 -2.60
C ASN A 77 8.53 3.33 -1.56
N SER A 78 9.35 3.40 -0.53
CA SER A 78 9.23 4.38 0.57
C SER A 78 10.00 5.68 0.34
N ASN A 79 10.40 5.99 -0.90
CA ASN A 79 11.05 7.25 -1.24
C ASN A 79 10.10 8.42 -0.96
N LEU A 80 10.58 9.44 -0.23
CA LEU A 80 9.76 10.57 0.20
C LEU A 80 9.15 11.35 -0.97
N ALA A 81 9.86 11.47 -2.10
CA ALA A 81 9.32 12.15 -3.27
C ALA A 81 8.17 11.36 -3.92
N VAL A 82 8.25 10.01 -3.96
CA VAL A 82 7.17 9.14 -4.43
C VAL A 82 5.95 9.26 -3.52
N LEU A 83 6.17 9.18 -2.21
CA LEU A 83 5.09 9.32 -1.22
C LEU A 83 4.43 10.71 -1.30
N ASN A 84 5.24 11.79 -1.47
CA ASN A 84 4.72 13.15 -1.62
C ASN A 84 3.84 13.32 -2.87
N VAL A 85 4.22 12.73 -4.00
CA VAL A 85 3.38 12.76 -5.22
C VAL A 85 2.02 12.16 -4.93
N LEU A 86 1.98 10.98 -4.29
CA LEU A 86 0.73 10.29 -3.97
C LEU A 86 -0.08 11.01 -2.88
N ALA A 87 0.59 11.55 -1.85
CA ALA A 87 -0.06 12.35 -0.81
C ALA A 87 -0.79 13.57 -1.40
N ARG A 88 -0.16 14.27 -2.36
CA ARG A 88 -0.76 15.40 -3.06
C ARG A 88 -1.99 15.04 -3.91
N LEU A 89 -2.09 13.80 -4.35
CA LEU A 89 -3.27 13.27 -5.03
C LEU A 89 -4.39 12.85 -4.07
N GLY A 90 -4.14 12.88 -2.76
CA GLY A 90 -5.10 12.48 -1.75
C GLY A 90 -5.11 11.00 -1.41
N ALA A 91 -4.09 10.25 -1.84
CA ALA A 91 -3.94 8.83 -1.53
C ALA A 91 -3.91 8.55 -0.03
N GLY A 92 -4.46 7.40 0.36
CA GLY A 92 -4.13 6.75 1.61
C GLY A 92 -2.82 5.96 1.49
N PHE A 93 -2.37 5.41 2.62
CA PHE A 93 -1.13 4.64 2.66
C PHE A 93 -1.32 3.36 3.48
N ASP A 94 -0.82 2.25 2.95
CA ASP A 94 -0.72 0.98 3.66
C ASP A 94 0.73 0.82 4.12
N ILE A 95 0.92 0.82 5.44
CA ILE A 95 2.23 0.75 6.10
C ILE A 95 2.39 -0.59 6.83
N VAL A 96 3.62 -1.00 7.05
CA VAL A 96 3.96 -2.21 7.80
C VAL A 96 4.95 -1.96 8.95
N SER A 97 5.28 -0.70 9.23
CA SER A 97 6.17 -0.31 10.35
C SER A 97 5.99 1.15 10.76
N GLY A 98 6.42 1.48 11.98
CA GLY A 98 6.51 2.86 12.45
C GLY A 98 7.45 3.73 11.63
N GLY A 99 8.52 3.14 11.07
CA GLY A 99 9.43 3.85 10.15
C GLY A 99 8.75 4.27 8.85
N GLU A 100 7.86 3.43 8.31
CA GLU A 100 7.03 3.80 7.15
C GLU A 100 6.01 4.88 7.52
N LEU A 101 5.39 4.82 8.71
CA LEU A 101 4.51 5.88 9.21
C LEU A 101 5.24 7.23 9.24
N ALA A 102 6.44 7.26 9.82
CA ALA A 102 7.23 8.48 9.89
C ALA A 102 7.54 9.05 8.49
N ARG A 103 7.85 8.19 7.50
CA ARG A 103 8.07 8.60 6.11
C ARG A 103 6.81 9.17 5.45
N VAL A 104 5.66 8.54 5.66
CA VAL A 104 4.36 9.02 5.14
C VAL A 104 4.06 10.41 5.68
N LEU A 105 4.20 10.62 7.00
CA LEU A 105 3.97 11.92 7.63
C LEU A 105 4.96 12.98 7.13
N ALA A 106 6.25 12.64 7.02
CA ALA A 106 7.27 13.54 6.48
C ALA A 106 7.02 13.91 5.01
N ALA A 107 6.41 13.02 4.24
CA ALA A 107 6.00 13.28 2.86
C ALA A 107 4.70 14.10 2.72
N GLY A 108 4.04 14.45 3.82
CA GLY A 108 2.78 15.21 3.84
C GLY A 108 1.54 14.32 3.66
N GLY A 109 1.64 13.01 3.93
CA GLY A 109 0.50 12.10 3.92
C GLY A 109 -0.45 12.37 5.09
N ASP A 110 -1.74 12.16 4.84
CA ASP A 110 -2.80 12.31 5.83
C ASP A 110 -2.87 11.06 6.72
N ALA A 111 -2.54 11.22 8.02
CA ALA A 111 -2.58 10.12 8.99
C ALA A 111 -3.96 9.44 9.02
N SER A 112 -5.06 10.20 8.91
CA SER A 112 -6.41 9.66 8.95
C SER A 112 -6.76 8.72 7.78
N LYS A 113 -5.87 8.63 6.78
CA LYS A 113 -5.97 7.75 5.61
C LYS A 113 -4.94 6.64 5.62
N VAL A 114 -4.21 6.45 6.72
CA VAL A 114 -3.20 5.39 6.86
C VAL A 114 -3.83 4.15 7.44
N VAL A 115 -3.56 2.99 6.83
CA VAL A 115 -3.86 1.66 7.39
C VAL A 115 -2.56 0.98 7.78
N PHE A 116 -2.51 0.36 8.97
CA PHE A 116 -1.30 -0.27 9.49
C PHE A 116 -1.44 -1.79 9.44
N SER A 117 -0.80 -2.38 8.45
CA SER A 117 -0.76 -3.83 8.17
C SER A 117 0.52 -4.47 8.75
N GLY A 118 0.66 -5.77 8.52
CA GLY A 118 1.87 -6.54 8.83
C GLY A 118 1.89 -7.15 10.22
N LEU A 119 2.75 -8.15 10.35
CA LEU A 119 2.96 -8.93 11.57
C LEU A 119 3.85 -8.18 12.57
N GLY A 120 3.65 -8.45 13.86
CA GLY A 120 4.61 -8.07 14.90
C GLY A 120 4.67 -6.57 15.20
N LYS A 121 3.56 -5.83 15.05
CA LYS A 121 3.47 -4.42 15.46
C LYS A 121 3.90 -4.28 16.93
N GLN A 122 4.88 -3.42 17.19
CA GLN A 122 5.38 -3.16 18.54
C GLN A 122 4.50 -2.12 19.26
N GLU A 123 4.49 -2.15 20.59
CA GLU A 123 3.67 -1.22 21.39
C GLU A 123 3.99 0.25 21.09
N ALA A 124 5.26 0.60 20.92
CA ALA A 124 5.67 1.97 20.59
C ALA A 124 5.16 2.42 19.21
N GLU A 125 5.06 1.50 18.25
CA GLU A 125 4.52 1.77 16.91
C GLU A 125 2.99 1.95 16.97
N ILE A 126 2.31 1.10 17.74
CA ILE A 126 0.86 1.21 18.00
C ILE A 126 0.55 2.53 18.71
N GLU A 127 1.31 2.88 19.73
CA GLU A 127 1.17 4.14 20.46
C GLU A 127 1.32 5.35 19.52
N THR A 128 2.37 5.36 18.70
CA THR A 128 2.60 6.42 17.73
C THR A 128 1.43 6.52 16.74
N ALA A 129 0.98 5.38 16.20
CA ALA A 129 -0.11 5.32 15.24
C ALA A 129 -1.44 5.82 15.84
N LEU A 130 -1.75 5.44 17.09
CA LEU A 130 -2.91 5.94 17.82
C LEU A 130 -2.82 7.45 18.11
N ASN A 131 -1.61 7.94 18.40
CA ASN A 131 -1.40 9.36 18.70
C ASN A 131 -1.59 10.25 17.47
N VAL A 132 -1.14 9.83 16.31
CA VAL A 132 -1.35 10.58 15.06
C VAL A 132 -2.74 10.34 14.45
N GLY A 133 -3.51 9.36 14.93
CA GLY A 133 -4.89 9.12 14.52
C GLY A 133 -5.01 8.44 13.15
N ILE A 134 -4.33 7.30 12.95
CA ILE A 134 -4.46 6.52 11.71
C ILE A 134 -5.89 6.02 11.47
N ALA A 135 -6.20 5.63 10.23
CA ALA A 135 -7.52 5.12 9.84
C ALA A 135 -7.87 3.83 10.59
N CYS A 136 -7.00 2.81 10.53
CA CYS A 136 -7.19 1.55 11.26
C CYS A 136 -5.91 0.71 11.30
N PHE A 137 -5.93 -0.29 12.18
CA PHE A 137 -4.96 -1.39 12.18
C PHE A 137 -5.56 -2.60 11.45
N ASN A 138 -4.85 -3.13 10.47
CA ASN A 138 -5.15 -4.43 9.89
C ASN A 138 -4.52 -5.50 10.79
N VAL A 139 -5.37 -6.21 11.54
CA VAL A 139 -4.97 -7.14 12.59
C VAL A 139 -4.70 -8.52 11.97
N GLU A 140 -3.59 -9.12 12.35
CA GLU A 140 -3.11 -10.39 11.80
C GLU A 140 -3.36 -11.58 12.74
N SER A 141 -3.72 -11.35 14.01
CA SER A 141 -4.00 -12.41 15.01
C SER A 141 -4.81 -11.92 16.19
N ALA A 142 -5.50 -12.81 16.90
CA ALA A 142 -6.22 -12.47 18.14
C ALA A 142 -5.30 -11.87 19.22
N ALA A 143 -4.08 -12.39 19.39
CA ALA A 143 -3.12 -11.84 20.35
C ALA A 143 -2.75 -10.39 20.06
N GLU A 144 -2.76 -9.98 18.80
CA GLU A 144 -2.49 -8.60 18.40
C GLU A 144 -3.62 -7.65 18.83
N ILE A 145 -4.88 -8.10 18.83
CA ILE A 145 -6.02 -7.30 19.32
C ILE A 145 -5.80 -6.91 20.77
N HIS A 146 -5.43 -7.86 21.62
CA HIS A 146 -5.16 -7.58 23.04
C HIS A 146 -4.03 -6.58 23.22
N ARG A 147 -2.96 -6.69 22.42
CA ARG A 147 -1.85 -5.73 22.47
C ARG A 147 -2.31 -4.33 22.06
N ILE A 148 -3.06 -4.21 20.97
CA ILE A 148 -3.62 -2.92 20.52
C ILE A 148 -4.54 -2.35 21.59
N ASN A 149 -5.43 -3.16 22.17
CA ASN A 149 -6.34 -2.74 23.22
C ASN A 149 -5.58 -2.24 24.46
N ALA A 150 -4.58 -2.97 24.94
CA ALA A 150 -3.78 -2.57 26.09
C ALA A 150 -3.15 -1.19 25.90
N VAL A 151 -2.61 -0.90 24.72
CA VAL A 151 -2.06 0.42 24.39
C VAL A 151 -3.16 1.47 24.28
N ALA A 152 -4.28 1.16 23.64
CA ALA A 152 -5.41 2.08 23.47
C ALA A 152 -6.01 2.51 24.81
N VAL A 153 -6.23 1.54 25.73
CA VAL A 153 -6.72 1.81 27.11
C VAL A 153 -5.75 2.70 27.87
N ARG A 154 -4.44 2.40 27.82
CA ARG A 154 -3.39 3.22 28.47
C ARG A 154 -3.42 4.68 28.01
N LEU A 155 -3.73 4.88 26.72
CA LEU A 155 -3.79 6.22 26.11
C LEU A 155 -5.18 6.89 26.21
N ASN A 156 -6.17 6.20 26.79
CA ASN A 156 -7.58 6.61 26.79
C ASN A 156 -8.09 6.92 25.36
N LYS A 157 -7.76 6.02 24.42
CA LYS A 157 -8.13 6.11 23.00
C LYS A 157 -8.90 4.87 22.57
N LYS A 158 -9.61 4.98 21.45
CA LYS A 158 -10.26 3.86 20.79
C LYS A 158 -9.51 3.51 19.50
N ALA A 159 -9.05 2.26 19.38
CA ALA A 159 -8.44 1.77 18.15
C ALA A 159 -9.52 1.31 17.17
N ARG A 160 -9.40 1.73 15.91
CA ARG A 160 -10.17 1.13 14.82
C ARG A 160 -9.39 -0.04 14.27
N ILE A 161 -10.06 -1.17 14.05
CA ILE A 161 -9.42 -2.38 13.53
C ILE A 161 -10.15 -2.91 12.31
N SER A 162 -9.42 -3.66 11.49
CA SER A 162 -9.91 -4.55 10.44
C SER A 162 -9.20 -5.88 10.60
N LEU A 163 -9.92 -7.00 10.55
CA LEU A 163 -9.31 -8.31 10.62
C LEU A 163 -8.82 -8.74 9.24
N ARG A 164 -7.58 -9.17 9.15
CA ARG A 164 -7.08 -9.88 7.99
C ARG A 164 -7.47 -11.34 8.11
N VAL A 165 -8.36 -11.79 7.25
CA VAL A 165 -8.85 -13.17 7.21
C VAL A 165 -8.05 -13.96 6.19
N ASN A 166 -7.56 -15.14 6.58
CA ASN A 166 -6.96 -16.10 5.67
C ASN A 166 -8.08 -17.03 5.16
N PRO A 167 -8.43 -17.02 3.86
CA PRO A 167 -9.53 -17.79 3.31
C PRO A 167 -9.19 -19.26 3.03
N ASP A 168 -7.96 -19.69 3.26
CA ASP A 168 -7.44 -21.03 2.92
C ASP A 168 -7.64 -21.38 1.44
N VAL A 169 -7.35 -20.44 0.56
CA VAL A 169 -7.48 -20.60 -0.89
C VAL A 169 -6.10 -20.65 -1.55
N ASP A 170 -5.86 -21.71 -2.33
CA ASP A 170 -4.67 -21.78 -3.18
C ASP A 170 -4.86 -20.86 -4.40
N ALA A 171 -4.15 -19.75 -4.42
CA ALA A 171 -4.15 -18.80 -5.52
C ALA A 171 -3.30 -19.27 -6.72
N GLN A 172 -2.74 -20.51 -6.69
CA GLN A 172 -1.87 -21.08 -7.74
C GLN A 172 -0.69 -20.15 -8.09
N THR A 173 -0.16 -19.46 -7.08
CA THR A 173 1.01 -18.58 -7.22
C THR A 173 2.29 -19.35 -6.90
N HIS A 174 3.45 -18.70 -7.13
CA HIS A 174 4.73 -19.30 -6.75
C HIS A 174 4.75 -19.59 -5.24
N PRO A 175 5.23 -20.79 -4.79
CA PRO A 175 5.18 -21.19 -3.37
C PRO A 175 5.75 -20.17 -2.39
N TYR A 176 6.82 -19.44 -2.79
CA TYR A 176 7.44 -18.43 -1.92
C TYR A 176 6.65 -17.12 -1.76
N ILE A 177 5.61 -16.88 -2.56
CA ILE A 177 4.77 -15.68 -2.46
C ILE A 177 3.32 -16.00 -2.09
N SER A 178 2.96 -17.28 -1.91
CA SER A 178 1.63 -17.68 -1.45
C SER A 178 1.41 -17.20 -0.01
N THR A 179 0.28 -16.56 0.24
CA THR A 179 -0.10 -16.03 1.56
C THR A 179 -1.50 -16.45 1.99
N GLY A 180 -2.22 -17.22 1.16
CA GLY A 180 -3.63 -17.58 1.37
C GLY A 180 -3.89 -19.00 1.88
N LEU A 181 -2.85 -19.81 2.10
CA LEU A 181 -3.00 -21.19 2.60
C LEU A 181 -3.00 -21.20 4.13
N LYS A 182 -3.65 -22.22 4.72
CA LYS A 182 -3.79 -22.40 6.17
C LYS A 182 -2.44 -22.43 6.91
N GLU A 183 -1.40 -22.92 6.27
CA GLU A 183 -0.04 -22.99 6.82
C GLU A 183 0.71 -21.65 6.81
N ASN A 184 0.15 -20.63 6.18
CA ASN A 184 0.78 -19.32 6.11
C ASN A 184 0.60 -18.54 7.42
N LYS A 185 1.64 -17.82 7.80
CA LYS A 185 1.70 -17.01 9.03
C LYS A 185 0.80 -15.77 9.04
N PHE A 186 0.07 -15.51 7.96
CA PHE A 186 -0.67 -14.27 7.78
C PHE A 186 -2.17 -14.48 8.00
N GLY A 187 -2.76 -13.59 8.81
CA GLY A 187 -4.20 -13.50 8.98
C GLY A 187 -4.77 -14.54 9.93
N ILE A 188 -6.03 -14.35 10.23
CA ILE A 188 -6.87 -15.21 11.09
C ILE A 188 -7.59 -16.19 10.19
N ALA A 189 -7.70 -17.46 10.60
CA ALA A 189 -8.46 -18.46 9.86
C ALA A 189 -9.92 -18.00 9.70
N ILE A 190 -10.53 -18.29 8.55
CA ILE A 190 -11.88 -17.81 8.26
C ILE A 190 -12.92 -18.35 9.25
N GLU A 191 -12.72 -19.58 9.73
CA GLU A 191 -13.56 -20.21 10.74
C GLU A 191 -13.55 -19.46 12.08
N ASP A 192 -12.43 -18.82 12.45
CA ASP A 192 -12.25 -18.10 13.72
C ASP A 192 -12.61 -16.61 13.62
N ALA A 193 -12.79 -16.08 12.41
CA ALA A 193 -12.92 -14.65 12.18
C ALA A 193 -14.09 -14.01 12.93
N LEU A 194 -15.23 -14.70 13.01
CA LEU A 194 -16.42 -14.20 13.72
C LEU A 194 -16.17 -14.10 15.23
N ASP A 195 -15.60 -15.14 15.82
CA ASP A 195 -15.34 -15.18 17.27
C ASP A 195 -14.34 -14.09 17.66
N VAL A 196 -13.31 -13.90 16.85
CA VAL A 196 -12.31 -12.83 17.04
C VAL A 196 -12.93 -11.43 16.92
N TYR A 197 -13.90 -11.23 16.01
CA TYR A 197 -14.64 -9.96 15.92
C TYR A 197 -15.54 -9.73 17.15
N LEU A 198 -16.21 -10.79 17.65
CA LEU A 198 -17.05 -10.70 18.84
C LEU A 198 -16.21 -10.40 20.08
N GLU A 199 -15.03 -11.01 20.21
CA GLU A 199 -14.06 -10.69 21.26
C GLU A 199 -13.61 -9.22 21.17
N ALA A 200 -13.20 -8.75 19.99
CA ALA A 200 -12.78 -7.37 19.79
C ALA A 200 -13.87 -6.34 20.13
N ALA A 201 -15.14 -6.70 19.94
CA ALA A 201 -16.27 -5.84 20.26
C ALA A 201 -16.52 -5.71 21.78
N GLN A 202 -15.94 -6.59 22.60
CA GLN A 202 -16.06 -6.54 24.07
C GLN A 202 -14.90 -5.77 24.71
N LEU A 203 -13.87 -5.47 23.97
CA LEU A 203 -12.67 -4.74 24.42
C LEU A 203 -12.84 -3.23 24.23
#